data_c9b9d559285a9258a50f06483e98a18d
#
_entry.id   c9b9d559285a9258a50f06483e98a18d
#
_cell.length_a   1.000
_cell.length_b   1.000
_cell.length_c   1.000
_cell.angle_alpha   90.00
_cell.angle_beta   90.00
_cell.angle_gamma   90.00
#
_symmetry.space_group_name_H-M   'P 1'
#
loop_
_entity.id
_entity.type
_entity.pdbx_description
1 polymer ?
#
loop_
_entity_poly.entity_id
_entity_poly.type
_entity_poly.pdbx_seq_one_letter_code
_entity_poly.pdbx_strand_id
1 'polypeptide(L)'
;MKSFHKKPQRGVSLIEVLVALLITSFGLLGMAALQARAVKGNHSSMQKTQATIMSYYILDAMRVDRDNAKLLNYNTGSLDGSGKIGPICNAAAITGTTLAENNKRDWITALKASIGNSADSTTCGAVLCDANGNCRVQVRWDDTRAGGLGVQIVETHSRL
;
A
#
# COMPACT_ATOMS: atom_id res chain seq x y z
N MET A 1 -73.30 15.71 19.42
CA MET A 1 -72.68 14.41 19.05
C MET A 1 -71.81 14.64 17.83
N LYS A 2 -70.46 14.54 17.94
CA LYS A 2 -69.57 14.64 16.80
C LYS A 2 -69.39 13.24 16.17
N SER A 3 -69.85 13.06 14.95
CA SER A 3 -69.70 11.84 14.18
C SER A 3 -68.21 11.66 13.77
N PHE A 4 -67.52 10.68 14.28
CA PHE A 4 -66.18 10.29 13.86
C PHE A 4 -66.29 9.53 12.54
N HIS A 5 -65.93 10.13 11.43
CA HIS A 5 -65.75 9.43 10.16
C HIS A 5 -64.52 8.55 10.25
N LYS A 6 -64.68 7.24 10.33
CA LYS A 6 -63.62 6.22 10.17
C LYS A 6 -63.15 6.27 8.71
N LYS A 7 -61.89 6.69 8.47
CA LYS A 7 -61.24 6.59 7.17
C LYS A 7 -61.11 5.13 6.81
N PRO A 8 -61.43 4.73 5.58
CA PRO A 8 -61.24 3.35 5.13
C PRO A 8 -59.71 2.99 5.15
N GLN A 9 -59.38 1.92 5.88
CA GLN A 9 -58.02 1.34 5.82
C GLN A 9 -57.87 0.62 4.51
N ARG A 10 -56.97 1.09 3.65
CA ARG A 10 -56.54 0.41 2.43
C ARG A 10 -55.53 -0.66 2.79
N GLY A 11 -55.82 -1.93 2.55
CA GLY A 11 -54.88 -3.05 2.67
C GLY A 11 -53.80 -2.95 1.59
N VAL A 12 -52.55 -3.27 1.90
CA VAL A 12 -51.45 -3.36 0.95
C VAL A 12 -51.60 -4.63 0.16
N SER A 13 -51.47 -4.56 -1.19
CA SER A 13 -51.51 -5.72 -2.06
C SER A 13 -50.27 -6.58 -1.90
N LEU A 14 -50.42 -7.92 -1.99
CA LEU A 14 -49.32 -8.87 -1.93
C LEU A 14 -48.25 -8.60 -2.99
N ILE A 15 -48.69 -8.17 -4.20
CA ILE A 15 -47.78 -7.79 -5.28
C ILE A 15 -46.96 -6.55 -4.96
N GLU A 16 -47.52 -5.57 -4.25
CA GLU A 16 -46.82 -4.35 -3.85
C GLU A 16 -45.70 -4.65 -2.88
N VAL A 17 -45.91 -5.59 -1.93
CA VAL A 17 -44.85 -6.05 -1.01
C VAL A 17 -43.76 -6.79 -1.78
N LEU A 18 -44.11 -7.66 -2.72
CA LEU A 18 -43.14 -8.40 -3.54
C LEU A 18 -42.26 -7.45 -4.36
N VAL A 19 -42.88 -6.45 -5.02
CA VAL A 19 -42.13 -5.44 -5.81
C VAL A 19 -41.24 -4.61 -4.91
N ALA A 20 -41.72 -4.19 -3.74
CA ALA A 20 -40.92 -3.45 -2.77
C ALA A 20 -39.70 -4.26 -2.29
N LEU A 21 -39.86 -5.55 -2.01
CA LEU A 21 -38.77 -6.45 -1.61
C LEU A 21 -37.74 -6.63 -2.76
N LEU A 22 -38.19 -6.75 -4.01
CA LEU A 22 -37.28 -6.84 -5.15
C LEU A 22 -36.44 -5.57 -5.30
N ILE A 23 -37.07 -4.40 -5.26
CA ILE A 23 -36.35 -3.12 -5.39
C ILE A 23 -35.35 -2.92 -4.26
N THR A 24 -35.74 -3.22 -3.01
CA THR A 24 -34.82 -3.10 -1.86
C THR A 24 -33.68 -4.10 -1.94
N SER A 25 -33.91 -5.32 -2.43
CA SER A 25 -32.86 -6.32 -2.61
C SER A 25 -31.81 -5.89 -3.63
N PHE A 26 -32.21 -5.35 -4.78
CA PHE A 26 -31.27 -4.81 -5.77
C PHE A 26 -30.51 -3.60 -5.24
N GLY A 27 -31.16 -2.72 -4.48
CA GLY A 27 -30.53 -1.58 -3.83
C GLY A 27 -29.43 -2.00 -2.84
N LEU A 28 -29.72 -2.98 -2.00
CA LEU A 28 -28.75 -3.52 -1.02
C LEU A 28 -27.56 -4.21 -1.70
N LEU A 29 -27.79 -4.99 -2.77
CA LEU A 29 -26.71 -5.62 -3.53
C LEU A 29 -25.80 -4.59 -4.20
N GLY A 30 -26.38 -3.51 -4.76
CA GLY A 30 -25.62 -2.41 -5.34
C GLY A 30 -24.73 -1.71 -4.30
N MET A 31 -25.29 -1.44 -3.11
CA MET A 31 -24.53 -0.84 -2.00
C MET A 31 -23.39 -1.75 -1.52
N ALA A 32 -23.63 -3.04 -1.38
CA ALA A 32 -22.61 -4.02 -0.99
C ALA A 32 -21.45 -4.05 -1.98
N ALA A 33 -21.74 -4.01 -3.29
CA ALA A 33 -20.71 -3.97 -4.33
C ALA A 33 -19.85 -2.69 -4.26
N LEU A 34 -20.46 -1.53 -3.99
CA LEU A 34 -19.74 -0.27 -3.81
C LEU A 34 -18.85 -0.30 -2.57
N GLN A 35 -19.34 -0.83 -1.46
CA GLN A 35 -18.55 -0.97 -0.22
C GLN A 35 -17.34 -1.89 -0.44
N ALA A 36 -17.50 -3.02 -1.15
CA ALA A 36 -16.39 -3.91 -1.47
C ALA A 36 -15.29 -3.21 -2.30
N ARG A 37 -15.67 -2.38 -3.28
CA ARG A 37 -14.73 -1.58 -4.08
C ARG A 37 -14.04 -0.50 -3.23
N ALA A 38 -14.77 0.17 -2.36
CA ALA A 38 -14.21 1.19 -1.48
C ALA A 38 -13.16 0.61 -0.52
N VAL A 39 -13.42 -0.56 0.08
CA VAL A 39 -12.46 -1.25 0.96
C VAL A 39 -11.18 -1.61 0.21
N LYS A 40 -11.29 -2.16 -1.01
CA LYS A 40 -10.12 -2.47 -1.85
C LYS A 40 -9.30 -1.22 -2.18
N GLY A 41 -9.94 -0.12 -2.57
CA GLY A 41 -9.27 1.14 -2.86
C GLY A 41 -8.55 1.72 -1.63
N ASN A 42 -9.18 1.65 -0.47
CA ASN A 42 -8.57 2.08 0.79
C ASN A 42 -7.34 1.25 1.15
N HIS A 43 -7.38 -0.05 0.95
CA HIS A 43 -6.24 -0.94 1.24
C HIS A 43 -5.04 -0.63 0.33
N SER A 44 -5.25 -0.45 -0.97
CA SER A 44 -4.18 -0.05 -1.90
C SER A 44 -3.60 1.33 -1.55
N SER A 45 -4.45 2.29 -1.17
CA SER A 45 -4.00 3.63 -0.73
C SER A 45 -3.17 3.56 0.56
N MET A 46 -3.56 2.70 1.50
CA MET A 46 -2.82 2.46 2.74
C MET A 46 -1.42 1.88 2.44
N GLN A 47 -1.32 0.91 1.54
CA GLN A 47 -0.03 0.34 1.13
C GLN A 47 0.89 1.39 0.51
N LYS A 48 0.36 2.29 -0.34
CA LYS A 48 1.14 3.42 -0.90
C LYS A 48 1.65 4.36 0.19
N THR A 49 0.83 4.66 1.19
CA THR A 49 1.23 5.49 2.34
C THR A 49 2.33 4.79 3.13
N GLN A 50 2.21 3.50 3.40
CA GLN A 50 3.24 2.71 4.10
C GLN A 50 4.54 2.68 3.30
N ALA A 51 4.47 2.50 1.97
CA ALA A 51 5.66 2.54 1.11
C ALA A 51 6.39 3.89 1.19
N THR A 52 5.64 4.98 1.22
CA THR A 52 6.20 6.33 1.39
C THR A 52 6.87 6.49 2.78
N ILE A 53 6.21 6.05 3.85
CA ILE A 53 6.77 6.09 5.20
C ILE A 53 8.07 5.27 5.27
N MET A 54 8.09 4.07 4.67
CA MET A 54 9.27 3.22 4.64
C MET A 54 10.40 3.82 3.79
N SER A 55 10.08 4.59 2.74
CA SER A 55 11.09 5.34 1.99
C SER A 55 11.77 6.41 2.86
N TYR A 56 11.00 7.12 3.68
CA TYR A 56 11.57 8.09 4.63
C TYR A 56 12.35 7.41 5.75
N TYR A 57 11.94 6.25 6.23
CA TYR A 57 12.65 5.49 7.24
C TYR A 57 14.11 5.23 6.84
N ILE A 58 14.36 4.72 5.63
CA ILE A 58 15.73 4.48 5.18
C ILE A 58 16.47 5.78 4.86
N LEU A 59 15.79 6.82 4.38
CA LEU A 59 16.39 8.13 4.16
C LEU A 59 16.87 8.75 5.47
N ASP A 60 16.12 8.62 6.55
CA ASP A 60 16.51 9.14 7.86
C ASP A 60 17.68 8.35 8.45
N ALA A 61 17.71 7.03 8.28
CA ALA A 61 18.88 6.22 8.65
C ALA A 61 20.13 6.67 7.87
N MET A 62 20.01 6.96 6.59
CA MET A 62 21.10 7.47 5.76
C MET A 62 21.53 8.90 6.14
N ARG A 63 20.62 9.75 6.64
CA ARG A 63 20.97 11.10 7.14
C ARG A 63 21.84 11.04 8.39
N VAL A 64 21.59 10.07 9.26
CA VAL A 64 22.42 9.83 10.46
C VAL A 64 23.78 9.26 10.08
N ASP A 65 23.82 8.41 9.04
CA ASP A 65 25.03 7.73 8.54
C ASP A 65 25.46 8.29 7.18
N ARG A 66 25.53 9.61 7.09
CA ARG A 66 25.69 10.35 5.83
C ARG A 66 26.97 10.00 5.08
N ASP A 67 28.06 9.77 5.78
CA ASP A 67 29.36 9.48 5.15
C ASP A 67 29.31 8.11 4.44
N ASN A 68 28.74 7.09 5.06
CA ASN A 68 28.53 5.80 4.42
C ASN A 68 27.56 5.87 3.26
N ALA A 69 26.54 6.72 3.32
CA ALA A 69 25.63 6.93 2.20
C ALA A 69 26.33 7.55 0.99
N LYS A 70 27.21 8.56 1.19
CA LYS A 70 28.05 9.16 0.14
C LYS A 70 29.14 8.22 -0.40
N LEU A 71 29.62 7.29 0.44
CA LEU A 71 30.50 6.21 0.02
C LEU A 71 29.76 5.07 -0.70
N LEU A 72 28.47 5.26 -0.99
CA LEU A 72 27.60 4.35 -1.72
C LEU A 72 27.31 3.02 -1.00
N ASN A 73 27.60 2.90 0.30
CA ASN A 73 27.43 1.67 1.09
C ASN A 73 25.94 1.28 1.27
N TYR A 74 25.02 2.23 1.05
CA TYR A 74 23.57 1.97 1.05
C TYR A 74 23.04 1.52 -0.30
N ASN A 75 23.80 1.64 -1.38
CA ASN A 75 23.34 1.26 -2.71
C ASN A 75 23.04 -0.24 -2.77
N THR A 76 21.89 -0.57 -3.34
CA THR A 76 21.42 -1.96 -3.48
C THR A 76 21.72 -2.53 -4.86
N GLY A 77 21.94 -1.68 -5.85
CA GLY A 77 22.25 -2.04 -7.22
C GLY A 77 22.36 -0.82 -8.12
N SER A 78 22.53 -1.02 -9.40
CA SER A 78 22.58 0.02 -10.44
C SER A 78 21.19 0.27 -11.01
N LEU A 79 21.05 1.41 -11.71
CA LEU A 79 19.87 1.75 -12.50
C LEU A 79 19.85 0.88 -13.77
N ASP A 80 18.72 0.28 -14.07
CA ASP A 80 18.48 -0.38 -15.36
C ASP A 80 17.98 0.61 -16.42
N GLY A 81 17.86 0.16 -17.68
CA GLY A 81 17.37 0.99 -18.79
C GLY A 81 15.91 1.45 -18.66
N SER A 82 15.14 0.90 -17.70
CA SER A 82 13.76 1.31 -17.40
C SER A 82 13.64 2.23 -16.18
N GLY A 83 14.77 2.66 -15.60
CA GLY A 83 14.81 3.53 -14.44
C GLY A 83 14.56 2.80 -13.11
N LYS A 84 14.61 1.47 -13.09
CA LYS A 84 14.51 0.68 -11.88
C LYS A 84 15.88 0.43 -11.28
N ILE A 85 15.99 0.53 -9.97
CA ILE A 85 17.20 0.22 -9.22
C ILE A 85 17.17 -1.27 -8.86
N GLY A 86 18.32 -1.94 -8.86
CA GLY A 86 18.45 -3.33 -8.43
C GLY A 86 17.93 -3.50 -6.98
N PRO A 87 16.82 -4.23 -6.75
CA PRO A 87 16.16 -4.26 -5.46
C PRO A 87 16.68 -5.37 -4.56
N ILE A 88 16.53 -5.19 -3.26
CA ILE A 88 16.64 -6.24 -2.25
C ILE A 88 15.24 -6.67 -1.82
N CYS A 89 14.92 -7.95 -1.98
CA CYS A 89 13.61 -8.52 -1.63
C CYS A 89 13.69 -9.49 -0.44
N ASN A 90 14.88 -9.78 0.06
CA ASN A 90 15.10 -10.67 1.19
C ASN A 90 16.14 -10.08 2.15
N ALA A 91 15.74 -9.81 3.38
CA ALA A 91 16.63 -9.31 4.42
C ALA A 91 17.80 -10.28 4.74
N ALA A 92 17.57 -11.60 4.63
CA ALA A 92 18.60 -12.62 4.84
C ALA A 92 19.71 -12.63 3.76
N ALA A 93 19.47 -12.00 2.60
CA ALA A 93 20.50 -11.84 1.57
C ALA A 93 21.56 -10.80 1.95
N ILE A 94 21.31 -9.98 2.99
CA ILE A 94 22.25 -9.00 3.50
C ILE A 94 23.06 -9.65 4.61
N THR A 95 24.27 -10.12 4.30
CA THR A 95 25.09 -10.92 5.22
C THR A 95 26.10 -10.11 6.02
N GLY A 96 26.36 -8.86 5.63
CA GLY A 96 27.33 -8.02 6.34
C GLY A 96 26.84 -7.50 7.69
N THR A 97 27.77 -6.92 8.46
CA THR A 97 27.56 -6.47 9.84
C THR A 97 27.80 -4.97 10.03
N THR A 98 28.03 -4.24 8.93
CA THR A 98 28.19 -2.78 8.99
C THR A 98 26.87 -2.10 9.35
N LEU A 99 26.93 -0.85 9.83
CA LEU A 99 25.74 -0.07 10.16
C LEU A 99 24.81 0.06 8.95
N ALA A 100 25.38 0.33 7.77
CA ALA A 100 24.59 0.45 6.54
C ALA A 100 23.86 -0.86 6.18
N GLU A 101 24.50 -2.01 6.39
CA GLU A 101 23.90 -3.32 6.12
C GLU A 101 22.83 -3.69 7.14
N ASN A 102 23.06 -3.36 8.42
CA ASN A 102 22.04 -3.54 9.46
C ASN A 102 20.82 -2.66 9.18
N ASN A 103 21.01 -1.38 8.86
CA ASN A 103 19.92 -0.48 8.50
C ASN A 103 19.13 -0.97 7.29
N LYS A 104 19.81 -1.46 6.25
CA LYS A 104 19.14 -2.07 5.08
C LYS A 104 18.35 -3.33 5.46
N ARG A 105 18.90 -4.20 6.31
CA ARG A 105 18.23 -5.42 6.77
C ARG A 105 16.98 -5.11 7.58
N ASP A 106 17.09 -4.19 8.53
CA ASP A 106 15.97 -3.76 9.38
C ASP A 106 14.88 -3.08 8.55
N TRP A 107 15.29 -2.24 7.58
CA TRP A 107 14.37 -1.62 6.64
C TRP A 107 13.58 -2.65 5.82
N ILE A 108 14.24 -3.63 5.20
CA ILE A 108 13.55 -4.66 4.41
C ILE A 108 12.63 -5.50 5.30
N THR A 109 13.03 -5.79 6.52
CA THR A 109 12.19 -6.51 7.49
C THR A 109 10.94 -5.70 7.84
N ALA A 110 11.10 -4.41 8.17
CA ALA A 110 10.00 -3.51 8.47
C ALA A 110 9.07 -3.29 7.27
N LEU A 111 9.65 -3.15 6.07
CA LEU A 111 8.91 -3.00 4.82
C LEU A 111 7.98 -4.20 4.57
N LYS A 112 8.50 -5.42 4.73
CA LYS A 112 7.72 -6.65 4.59
C LYS A 112 6.63 -6.79 5.65
N ALA A 113 6.90 -6.37 6.87
CA ALA A 113 5.93 -6.39 7.95
C ALA A 113 4.78 -5.39 7.73
N SER A 114 5.05 -4.25 7.07
CA SER A 114 4.07 -3.18 6.88
C SER A 114 3.22 -3.31 5.61
N ILE A 115 3.79 -3.82 4.50
CA ILE A 115 3.12 -3.86 3.18
C ILE A 115 2.84 -5.29 2.72
N GLY A 116 3.82 -6.17 2.86
CA GLY A 116 3.76 -7.57 2.41
C GLY A 116 3.61 -8.57 3.56
N ASN A 117 4.36 -9.63 3.47
CA ASN A 117 4.61 -10.57 4.56
C ASN A 117 6.06 -11.09 4.47
N SER A 118 6.54 -11.75 5.52
CA SER A 118 7.94 -12.19 5.61
C SER A 118 8.36 -13.14 4.47
N ALA A 119 7.44 -13.94 3.93
CA ALA A 119 7.67 -14.90 2.85
C ALA A 119 7.44 -14.31 1.44
N ASP A 120 6.97 -13.08 1.34
CA ASP A 120 6.69 -12.42 0.07
C ASP A 120 7.99 -12.09 -0.67
N SER A 121 8.07 -12.43 -1.95
CA SER A 121 9.20 -12.10 -2.83
C SER A 121 8.97 -10.87 -3.70
N THR A 122 7.77 -10.29 -3.66
CA THR A 122 7.38 -9.14 -4.51
C THR A 122 7.58 -7.81 -3.81
N THR A 123 7.58 -7.79 -2.46
CA THR A 123 7.85 -6.59 -1.66
C THR A 123 9.35 -6.41 -1.50
N CYS A 124 9.89 -5.38 -2.13
CA CYS A 124 11.31 -5.12 -2.27
C CYS A 124 11.62 -3.65 -2.06
N GLY A 125 12.81 -3.38 -1.56
CA GLY A 125 13.36 -2.03 -1.45
C GLY A 125 14.61 -1.85 -2.28
N ALA A 126 14.83 -0.65 -2.80
CA ALA A 126 16.03 -0.29 -3.54
C ALA A 126 16.50 1.11 -3.19
N VAL A 127 17.81 1.27 -3.10
CA VAL A 127 18.48 2.55 -2.80
C VAL A 127 19.58 2.76 -3.82
N LEU A 128 19.68 3.99 -4.33
CA LEU A 128 20.78 4.46 -5.17
C LEU A 128 21.13 5.88 -4.77
N CYS A 129 22.33 6.09 -4.27
CA CYS A 129 22.90 7.38 -3.96
C CYS A 129 24.08 7.70 -4.89
N ASP A 130 24.37 8.98 -5.06
CA ASP A 130 25.61 9.47 -5.66
C ASP A 130 26.56 10.05 -4.58
N ALA A 131 27.81 10.33 -4.98
CA ALA A 131 28.82 10.90 -4.09
C ALA A 131 28.47 12.32 -3.61
N ASN A 132 27.52 13.02 -4.26
CA ASN A 132 27.04 14.34 -3.86
C ASN A 132 25.94 14.26 -2.81
N GLY A 133 25.50 13.04 -2.45
CA GLY A 133 24.44 12.78 -1.47
C GLY A 133 23.04 12.87 -2.06
N ASN A 134 22.87 12.88 -3.40
CA ASN A 134 21.54 12.73 -3.98
C ASN A 134 21.17 11.25 -3.96
N CYS A 135 20.09 10.93 -3.27
CA CYS A 135 19.63 9.56 -3.09
C CYS A 135 18.24 9.38 -3.69
N ARG A 136 18.05 8.23 -4.32
CA ARG A 136 16.79 7.72 -4.84
C ARG A 136 16.44 6.44 -4.11
N VAL A 137 15.24 6.37 -3.57
CA VAL A 137 14.70 5.19 -2.89
C VAL A 137 13.49 4.70 -3.67
N GLN A 138 13.45 3.43 -4.01
CA GLN A 138 12.31 2.78 -4.62
C GLN A 138 11.78 1.69 -3.69
N VAL A 139 10.46 1.71 -3.44
CA VAL A 139 9.74 0.65 -2.76
C VAL A 139 8.78 0.01 -3.76
N ARG A 140 8.88 -1.30 -3.93
CA ARG A 140 8.08 -2.08 -4.87
C ARG A 140 7.29 -3.16 -4.14
N TRP A 141 6.03 -3.37 -4.52
CA TRP A 141 5.19 -4.46 -4.02
C TRP A 141 4.14 -4.84 -5.07
N ASP A 142 3.49 -5.98 -4.88
CA ASP A 142 2.34 -6.41 -5.67
C ASP A 142 1.06 -6.20 -4.85
N ASP A 143 0.16 -5.34 -5.35
CA ASP A 143 -1.11 -5.02 -4.68
C ASP A 143 -2.31 -5.82 -5.18
N THR A 144 -2.10 -6.86 -6.02
CA THR A 144 -3.20 -7.73 -6.51
C THR A 144 -4.00 -8.33 -5.37
N ARG A 145 -3.37 -8.69 -4.25
CA ARG A 145 -4.05 -9.20 -3.05
C ARG A 145 -4.98 -8.17 -2.41
N ALA A 146 -4.66 -6.89 -2.52
CA ALA A 146 -5.51 -5.78 -2.09
C ALA A 146 -6.61 -5.45 -3.11
N GLY A 147 -6.62 -6.13 -4.26
CA GLY A 147 -7.51 -5.87 -5.39
C GLY A 147 -7.06 -4.72 -6.27
N GLY A 148 -5.75 -4.38 -6.23
CA GLY A 148 -5.10 -3.41 -7.10
C GLY A 148 -4.69 -3.99 -8.45
N LEU A 149 -3.90 -3.21 -9.21
CA LEU A 149 -3.54 -3.47 -10.61
C LEU A 149 -2.23 -4.25 -10.79
N GLY A 150 -1.67 -4.85 -9.73
CA GLY A 150 -0.41 -5.58 -9.79
C GLY A 150 0.76 -4.79 -9.22
N VAL A 151 1.94 -4.88 -9.86
CA VAL A 151 3.17 -4.29 -9.34
C VAL A 151 3.07 -2.77 -9.24
N GLN A 152 3.23 -2.27 -8.02
CA GLN A 152 3.30 -0.85 -7.69
C GLN A 152 4.72 -0.46 -7.33
N ILE A 153 5.11 0.78 -7.63
CA ILE A 153 6.40 1.35 -7.25
C ILE A 153 6.15 2.77 -6.70
N VAL A 154 6.72 3.04 -5.54
CA VAL A 154 6.87 4.39 -5.00
C VAL A 154 8.34 4.77 -5.09
N GLU A 155 8.62 5.92 -5.65
CA GLU A 155 9.97 6.47 -5.75
C GLU A 155 10.05 7.79 -4.98
N THR A 156 11.10 7.94 -4.18
CA THR A 156 11.36 9.13 -3.37
C THR A 156 12.78 9.60 -3.63
N HIS A 157 12.94 10.89 -3.90
CA HIS A 157 14.22 11.54 -4.09
C HIS A 157 14.53 12.44 -2.89
N SER A 158 15.75 12.40 -2.41
CA SER A 158 16.22 13.28 -1.34
C SER A 158 17.71 13.58 -1.51
N ARG A 159 18.13 14.72 -1.01
CA ARG A 159 19.54 15.06 -0.80
C ARG A 159 19.85 14.95 0.68
N LEU A 160 20.97 14.26 1.00
CA LEU A 160 21.43 14.02 2.38
C LEU A 160 22.32 15.17 2.86
#